data_c0a5d2a0588dcce151f3a5049b8f3555
#
_entry.id   c0a5d2a0588dcce151f3a5049b8f3555
#
_cell.length_a   1.000
_cell.length_b   1.000
_cell.length_c   1.000
_cell.angle_alpha   90.00
_cell.angle_beta   90.00
_cell.angle_gamma   90.00
#
_symmetry.space_group_name_H-M   'P 1'
#
loop_
_entity.id
_entity.type
_entity.pdbx_description
1 polymer ?
#
loop_
_entity_poly.entity_id
_entity_poly.type
_entity_poly.pdbx_seq_one_letter_code
_entity_poly.pdbx_strand_id
1 'polypeptide(L)'
;TKMISVAVCDEPAGKYEFYGYVKYSDGIAIGKKNEPFQFDPGIFMDDDGKLYLYTGFALAGNPILLDGSKPTEHGPMCFELDPSDMLTVLNGPSYIGVAGEKESIGTPYEGHSFLEASSMRKFNGTYYFIYSTMNSHELCYATSDSPVKGFQYGGILVSNGDVGLEGVPDVKHARCNTGNTHGSIIELNGKYFVFYHRHSNRKQSSRQAMAEEIRFEDGKFYQAEMTSCGLNGGPLEGKGSYPS
;
A
#
# COMPACT_ATOMS: atom_id res chain seq x y z
N THR A 1 0.03 20.90 4.44
CA THR A 1 -1.27 20.80 3.77
C THR A 1 -1.58 19.34 3.56
N LYS A 2 -2.85 18.97 3.75
CA LYS A 2 -3.33 17.57 3.65
C LYS A 2 -3.96 17.26 2.28
N MET A 3 -3.60 18.05 1.28
CA MET A 3 -4.04 17.88 -0.10
C MET A 3 -3.11 16.91 -0.82
N ILE A 4 -3.67 16.05 -1.64
CA ILE A 4 -2.91 15.21 -2.55
C ILE A 4 -2.40 16.07 -3.70
N SER A 5 -1.07 16.15 -3.82
CA SER A 5 -0.40 16.86 -4.90
C SER A 5 0.12 15.87 -5.96
N VAL A 6 0.13 16.33 -7.20
CA VAL A 6 0.68 15.58 -8.34
C VAL A 6 1.95 16.29 -8.83
N ALA A 7 2.98 15.52 -9.10
CA ALA A 7 4.17 15.96 -9.77
C ALA A 7 4.38 15.11 -11.03
N VAL A 8 4.93 15.71 -12.07
CA VAL A 8 5.16 15.06 -13.37
C VAL A 8 6.62 15.12 -13.77
N CYS A 9 7.04 14.15 -14.55
CA CYS A 9 8.37 14.07 -15.14
C CYS A 9 8.29 13.25 -16.43
N ASP A 10 9.16 13.54 -17.39
CA ASP A 10 9.27 12.79 -18.65
C ASP A 10 9.96 11.44 -18.47
N GLU A 11 10.75 11.26 -17.42
CA GLU A 11 11.51 10.06 -17.11
C GLU A 11 11.29 9.65 -15.64
N PRO A 12 11.10 8.35 -15.31
CA PRO A 12 10.87 7.91 -13.94
C PRO A 12 11.94 8.33 -12.93
N ALA A 13 13.20 8.44 -13.36
CA ALA A 13 14.32 8.88 -12.53
C ALA A 13 14.70 10.35 -12.75
N GLY A 14 13.87 11.12 -13.47
CA GLY A 14 14.13 12.51 -13.80
C GLY A 14 13.76 13.50 -12.69
N LYS A 15 13.79 14.78 -13.03
CA LYS A 15 13.39 15.86 -12.13
C LYS A 15 11.88 16.07 -12.20
N TYR A 16 11.19 15.74 -11.12
CA TYR A 16 9.75 15.96 -11.00
C TYR A 16 9.44 17.44 -10.74
N GLU A 17 8.42 17.94 -11.42
CA GLU A 17 7.90 19.30 -11.26
C GLU A 17 6.47 19.23 -10.73
N PHE A 18 6.12 20.17 -9.84
CA PHE A 18 4.75 20.27 -9.32
C PHE A 18 3.77 20.54 -10.47
N TYR A 19 2.74 19.72 -10.58
CA TYR A 19 1.74 19.82 -11.63
C TYR A 19 0.42 20.41 -11.12
N GLY A 20 -0.06 19.96 -9.94
CA GLY A 20 -1.30 20.45 -9.36
C GLY A 20 -1.73 19.68 -8.12
N TYR A 21 -2.95 20.01 -7.66
CA TYR A 21 -3.63 19.27 -6.60
C TYR A 21 -4.81 18.50 -7.17
N VAL A 22 -5.04 17.30 -6.64
CA VAL A 22 -6.28 16.55 -6.94
C VAL A 22 -7.46 17.33 -6.35
N LYS A 23 -8.49 17.56 -7.16
CA LYS A 23 -9.59 18.48 -6.86
C LYS A 23 -10.91 17.97 -7.42
N TYR A 24 -12.00 18.40 -6.82
CA TYR A 24 -13.34 18.27 -7.38
C TYR A 24 -13.55 19.20 -8.58
N SER A 25 -14.64 18.98 -9.34
CA SER A 25 -15.01 19.78 -10.51
C SER A 25 -15.24 21.26 -10.20
N ASP A 26 -15.55 21.61 -8.94
CA ASP A 26 -15.67 22.97 -8.46
C ASP A 26 -14.32 23.64 -8.11
N GLY A 27 -13.21 22.93 -8.31
CA GLY A 27 -11.86 23.41 -8.03
C GLY A 27 -11.41 23.24 -6.57
N ILE A 28 -12.24 22.67 -5.69
CA ILE A 28 -11.86 22.40 -4.30
C ILE A 28 -10.99 21.17 -4.22
N ALA A 29 -9.78 21.30 -3.66
CA ALA A 29 -8.87 20.16 -3.48
C ALA A 29 -9.43 19.13 -2.49
N ILE A 30 -9.25 17.83 -2.76
CA ILE A 30 -9.58 16.76 -1.82
C ILE A 30 -8.72 16.87 -0.55
N GLY A 31 -9.19 16.28 0.55
CA GLY A 31 -8.50 16.34 1.86
C GLY A 31 -8.71 17.65 2.60
N LYS A 32 -9.72 18.40 2.25
CA LYS A 32 -10.11 19.60 3.00
C LYS A 32 -10.78 19.27 4.32
N LYS A 33 -10.92 20.29 5.17
CA LYS A 33 -11.55 20.17 6.49
C LYS A 33 -12.94 19.53 6.38
N ASN A 34 -13.22 18.57 7.27
CA ASN A 34 -14.43 17.75 7.37
C ASN A 34 -14.53 16.57 6.38
N GLU A 35 -13.53 16.34 5.56
CA GLU A 35 -13.42 15.11 4.77
C GLU A 35 -12.55 14.07 5.50
N PRO A 36 -12.68 12.77 5.18
CA PRO A 36 -11.73 11.77 5.65
C PRO A 36 -10.31 12.12 5.24
N PHE A 37 -9.35 11.80 6.08
CA PHE A 37 -7.94 12.14 5.86
C PHE A 37 -7.36 11.39 4.67
N GLN A 38 -6.83 12.14 3.70
CA GLN A 38 -6.17 11.61 2.51
C GLN A 38 -4.70 11.39 2.79
N PHE A 39 -4.24 10.13 2.74
CA PHE A 39 -2.88 9.76 3.11
C PHE A 39 -2.39 8.58 2.27
N ASP A 40 -1.08 8.51 2.02
CA ASP A 40 -0.42 7.45 1.27
C ASP A 40 -1.15 7.08 -0.04
N PRO A 41 -1.21 8.03 -1.00
CA PRO A 41 -1.95 7.81 -2.23
C PRO A 41 -1.30 6.76 -3.13
N GLY A 42 -2.11 5.85 -3.65
CA GLY A 42 -1.76 4.94 -4.74
C GLY A 42 -2.54 5.28 -5.99
N ILE A 43 -1.88 5.36 -7.13
CA ILE A 43 -2.51 5.62 -8.42
C ILE A 43 -2.50 4.36 -9.28
N PHE A 44 -3.57 4.14 -10.03
CA PHE A 44 -3.72 2.99 -10.93
C PHE A 44 -4.48 3.38 -12.18
N MET A 45 -3.87 3.14 -13.34
CA MET A 45 -4.52 3.24 -14.64
C MET A 45 -4.98 1.84 -15.05
N ASP A 46 -6.28 1.67 -15.25
CA ASP A 46 -6.85 0.40 -15.71
C ASP A 46 -6.74 0.22 -17.23
N ASP A 47 -6.94 -1.00 -17.70
CA ASP A 47 -6.85 -1.37 -19.13
C ASP A 47 -7.90 -0.64 -19.98
N ASP A 48 -8.99 -0.19 -19.41
CA ASP A 48 -10.03 0.60 -20.08
C ASP A 48 -9.72 2.11 -20.14
N GLY A 49 -8.55 2.53 -19.63
CA GLY A 49 -8.08 3.92 -19.61
C GLY A 49 -8.62 4.75 -18.45
N LYS A 50 -9.38 4.18 -17.53
CA LYS A 50 -9.82 4.87 -16.32
C LYS A 50 -8.68 4.97 -15.32
N LEU A 51 -8.63 6.10 -14.65
CA LEU A 51 -7.60 6.43 -13.67
C LEU A 51 -8.20 6.44 -12.26
N TYR A 52 -7.62 5.66 -11.36
CA TYR A 52 -8.08 5.54 -9.98
C TYR A 52 -7.02 6.00 -8.99
N LEU A 53 -7.45 6.76 -7.99
CA LEU A 53 -6.65 7.16 -6.84
C LEU A 53 -7.19 6.48 -5.59
N TYR A 54 -6.34 5.74 -4.90
CA TYR A 54 -6.66 5.09 -3.61
C TYR A 54 -5.91 5.80 -2.50
N THR A 55 -6.56 6.01 -1.36
CA THR A 55 -5.97 6.75 -0.25
C THR A 55 -6.72 6.49 1.04
N GLY A 56 -6.13 6.79 2.18
CA GLY A 56 -6.77 6.72 3.48
C GLY A 56 -5.80 6.55 4.63
N PHE A 57 -6.28 6.85 5.84
CA PHE A 57 -5.54 6.66 7.07
C PHE A 57 -6.51 6.33 8.21
N ALA A 58 -6.43 5.12 8.75
CA ALA A 58 -7.44 4.62 9.69
C ALA A 58 -7.13 4.89 11.17
N LEU A 59 -5.92 5.31 11.54
CA LEU A 59 -5.50 5.47 12.93
C LEU A 59 -6.13 6.72 13.57
N ALA A 60 -7.18 6.54 14.34
CA ALA A 60 -7.78 7.58 15.16
C ALA A 60 -6.84 8.05 16.28
N GLY A 61 -6.93 9.32 16.68
CA GLY A 61 -6.10 9.88 17.73
C GLY A 61 -4.63 10.15 17.38
N ASN A 62 -4.23 9.91 16.12
CA ASN A 62 -2.88 10.25 15.67
C ASN A 62 -2.69 11.79 15.64
N PRO A 63 -1.51 12.31 16.04
CA PRO A 63 -1.20 13.74 15.97
C PRO A 63 -1.42 14.40 14.60
N ILE A 64 -1.28 13.64 13.51
CA ILE A 64 -1.57 14.12 12.15
C ILE A 64 -3.03 14.52 12.00
N LEU A 65 -3.95 13.91 12.75
CA LEU A 65 -5.39 14.16 12.71
C LEU A 65 -5.86 15.19 13.74
N LEU A 66 -4.98 15.77 14.58
CA LEU A 66 -5.35 16.74 15.61
C LEU A 66 -5.87 18.08 15.06
N ASP A 67 -5.78 18.30 13.77
CA ASP A 67 -6.33 19.47 13.08
C ASP A 67 -7.84 19.38 12.79
N GLY A 68 -8.50 18.32 13.25
CA GLY A 68 -9.91 18.05 13.04
C GLY A 68 -10.25 17.24 11.79
N SER A 69 -9.27 16.69 11.06
CA SER A 69 -9.52 15.68 10.04
C SER A 69 -10.04 14.39 10.68
N LYS A 70 -10.82 13.63 9.91
CA LYS A 70 -11.35 12.34 10.33
C LYS A 70 -10.49 11.20 9.79
N PRO A 71 -10.30 10.09 10.53
CA PRO A 71 -9.72 8.88 9.96
C PRO A 71 -10.67 8.27 8.91
N THR A 72 -10.13 7.41 8.05
CA THR A 72 -10.92 6.59 7.13
C THR A 72 -11.53 5.40 7.86
N GLU A 73 -12.59 5.63 8.63
CA GLU A 73 -13.18 4.64 9.56
C GLU A 73 -13.63 3.34 8.87
N HIS A 74 -14.01 3.42 7.59
CA HIS A 74 -14.52 2.31 6.79
C HIS A 74 -13.47 1.68 5.85
N GLY A 75 -12.18 1.91 6.10
CA GLY A 75 -11.10 1.45 5.25
C GLY A 75 -10.71 2.44 4.15
N PRO A 76 -9.96 2.00 3.13
CA PRO A 76 -9.43 2.88 2.09
C PRO A 76 -10.52 3.38 1.15
N MET A 77 -10.31 4.61 0.65
CA MET A 77 -11.19 5.25 -0.31
C MET A 77 -10.60 5.20 -1.72
N CYS A 78 -11.51 5.21 -2.72
CA CYS A 78 -11.19 5.29 -4.12
C CYS A 78 -11.86 6.52 -4.74
N PHE A 79 -11.13 7.21 -5.61
CA PHE A 79 -11.60 8.26 -6.50
C PHE A 79 -11.30 7.86 -7.94
N GLU A 80 -12.24 8.10 -8.86
CA GLU A 80 -11.98 8.06 -10.29
C GLU A 80 -11.58 9.47 -10.73
N LEU A 81 -10.41 9.59 -11.38
CA LEU A 81 -9.89 10.86 -11.87
C LEU A 81 -10.05 10.97 -13.38
N ASP A 82 -10.13 12.18 -13.87
CA ASP A 82 -10.07 12.47 -15.30
C ASP A 82 -8.66 12.15 -15.84
N PRO A 83 -8.53 11.14 -16.73
CA PRO A 83 -7.22 10.77 -17.27
C PRO A 83 -6.61 11.85 -18.18
N SER A 84 -7.38 12.83 -18.63
CA SER A 84 -6.88 13.92 -19.49
C SER A 84 -6.08 14.96 -18.73
N ASP A 85 -6.39 15.20 -17.44
CA ASP A 85 -5.66 16.14 -16.59
C ASP A 85 -5.03 15.49 -15.33
N MET A 86 -5.41 14.25 -15.00
CA MET A 86 -4.94 13.48 -13.83
C MET A 86 -5.19 14.19 -12.48
N LEU A 87 -6.01 15.21 -12.45
CA LEU A 87 -6.27 16.05 -11.28
C LEU A 87 -7.73 16.10 -10.87
N THR A 88 -8.64 16.07 -11.86
CA THR A 88 -10.06 16.30 -11.61
C THR A 88 -10.76 15.01 -11.20
N VAL A 89 -11.44 15.04 -10.05
CA VAL A 89 -12.28 13.93 -9.58
C VAL A 89 -13.55 13.86 -10.42
N LEU A 90 -13.78 12.71 -11.06
CA LEU A 90 -15.00 12.40 -11.80
C LEU A 90 -16.03 11.70 -10.91
N ASN A 91 -15.56 10.76 -10.06
CA ASN A 91 -16.39 10.01 -9.13
C ASN A 91 -15.66 9.77 -7.80
N GLY A 92 -16.42 9.68 -6.72
CA GLY A 92 -15.90 9.36 -5.38
C GLY A 92 -16.02 10.51 -4.37
N PRO A 93 -15.52 10.33 -3.16
CA PRO A 93 -14.89 9.09 -2.65
C PRO A 93 -15.88 7.95 -2.47
N SER A 94 -15.40 6.71 -2.64
CA SER A 94 -16.13 5.49 -2.30
C SER A 94 -15.22 4.51 -1.56
N TYR A 95 -15.76 3.78 -0.59
CA TYR A 95 -15.03 2.70 0.09
C TYR A 95 -15.02 1.44 -0.75
N ILE A 96 -13.87 0.76 -0.84
CA ILE A 96 -13.69 -0.36 -1.77
C ILE A 96 -14.02 -1.73 -1.15
N GLY A 97 -14.29 -1.79 0.17
CA GLY A 97 -14.63 -3.03 0.87
C GLY A 97 -13.47 -3.70 1.60
N VAL A 98 -12.29 -3.11 1.61
CA VAL A 98 -11.21 -3.49 2.55
C VAL A 98 -11.58 -2.92 3.92
N ALA A 99 -11.69 -3.77 4.93
CA ALA A 99 -12.29 -3.39 6.20
C ALA A 99 -11.41 -2.45 7.03
N GLY A 100 -12.00 -1.43 7.62
CA GLY A 100 -11.46 -0.70 8.75
C GLY A 100 -11.49 -1.54 10.04
N GLU A 101 -10.91 -1.04 11.13
CA GLU A 101 -10.74 -1.81 12.37
C GLU A 101 -12.06 -2.38 12.92
N LYS A 102 -13.11 -1.54 12.99
CA LYS A 102 -14.42 -1.97 13.52
C LYS A 102 -15.15 -2.97 12.61
N GLU A 103 -15.02 -2.79 11.32
CA GLU A 103 -15.70 -3.63 10.32
C GLU A 103 -14.99 -4.94 10.08
N SER A 104 -13.73 -5.07 10.52
CA SER A 104 -12.95 -6.30 10.40
C SER A 104 -13.42 -7.40 11.37
N ILE A 105 -14.03 -7.01 12.50
CA ILE A 105 -14.40 -7.94 13.58
C ILE A 105 -15.37 -9.02 13.06
N GLY A 106 -15.01 -10.31 13.27
CA GLY A 106 -15.79 -11.46 12.81
C GLY A 106 -15.68 -11.73 11.30
N THR A 107 -14.76 -11.07 10.61
CA THR A 107 -14.48 -11.27 9.18
C THR A 107 -13.05 -11.77 8.97
N PRO A 108 -12.65 -12.22 7.75
CA PRO A 108 -11.27 -12.56 7.45
C PRO A 108 -10.27 -11.41 7.62
N TYR A 109 -10.74 -10.16 7.72
CA TYR A 109 -9.90 -9.00 7.99
C TYR A 109 -9.56 -8.80 9.48
N GLU A 110 -10.17 -9.58 10.40
CA GLU A 110 -9.91 -9.44 11.83
C GLU A 110 -8.42 -9.68 12.14
N GLY A 111 -7.78 -8.69 12.78
CA GLY A 111 -6.33 -8.66 12.98
C GLY A 111 -5.52 -8.16 11.78
N HIS A 112 -6.15 -7.93 10.62
CA HIS A 112 -5.50 -7.49 9.38
C HIS A 112 -6.20 -6.28 8.74
N SER A 113 -6.88 -5.47 9.54
CA SER A 113 -7.62 -4.30 9.06
C SER A 113 -6.70 -3.22 8.48
N PHE A 114 -7.26 -2.44 7.57
CA PHE A 114 -6.55 -1.35 6.89
C PHE A 114 -6.04 -0.29 7.87
N LEU A 115 -4.78 0.12 7.68
CA LEU A 115 -4.21 1.33 8.29
C LEU A 115 -3.92 2.40 7.24
N GLU A 116 -3.02 2.12 6.28
CA GLU A 116 -2.46 3.06 5.30
C GLU A 116 -1.82 2.34 4.11
N ALA A 117 -1.04 3.03 3.27
CA ALA A 117 -0.17 2.47 2.24
C ALA A 117 -0.90 1.83 1.06
N SER A 118 -1.88 2.53 0.53
CA SER A 118 -2.70 2.05 -0.60
C SER A 118 -1.88 1.82 -1.86
N SER A 119 -1.98 0.63 -2.47
CA SER A 119 -1.41 0.33 -3.78
C SER A 119 -2.28 -0.67 -4.52
N MET A 120 -2.48 -0.49 -5.83
CA MET A 120 -3.31 -1.35 -6.66
C MET A 120 -2.47 -1.99 -7.77
N ARG A 121 -2.72 -3.28 -8.03
CA ARG A 121 -2.19 -4.03 -9.16
C ARG A 121 -3.29 -4.89 -9.77
N LYS A 122 -3.10 -5.26 -11.04
CA LYS A 122 -4.00 -6.17 -11.75
C LYS A 122 -3.18 -7.28 -12.40
N PHE A 123 -3.50 -8.52 -12.10
CA PHE A 123 -2.87 -9.71 -12.70
C PHE A 123 -3.98 -10.67 -13.17
N ASN A 124 -3.89 -11.09 -14.42
CA ASN A 124 -4.84 -12.04 -15.02
C ASN A 124 -6.32 -11.64 -14.82
N GLY A 125 -6.63 -10.33 -14.89
CA GLY A 125 -7.99 -9.81 -14.74
C GLY A 125 -8.46 -9.61 -13.30
N THR A 126 -7.70 -10.06 -12.31
CA THR A 126 -7.99 -9.86 -10.87
C THR A 126 -7.25 -8.65 -10.33
N TYR A 127 -7.93 -7.82 -9.56
CA TYR A 127 -7.35 -6.67 -8.87
C TYR A 127 -6.82 -7.09 -7.50
N TYR A 128 -5.63 -6.62 -7.18
CA TYR A 128 -4.94 -6.83 -5.92
C TYR A 128 -4.70 -5.48 -5.27
N PHE A 129 -5.40 -5.22 -4.17
CA PHE A 129 -5.20 -4.04 -3.35
C PHE A 129 -4.23 -4.37 -2.23
N ILE A 130 -3.08 -3.72 -2.22
CA ILE A 130 -2.02 -3.90 -1.23
C ILE A 130 -2.10 -2.79 -0.20
N TYR A 131 -1.93 -3.11 1.08
CA TYR A 131 -2.07 -2.15 2.17
C TYR A 131 -1.31 -2.58 3.43
N SER A 132 -0.97 -1.61 4.27
CA SER A 132 -0.46 -1.84 5.63
C SER A 132 -1.59 -1.96 6.62
N THR A 133 -1.43 -2.84 7.61
CA THR A 133 -2.46 -3.13 8.61
C THR A 133 -2.29 -2.34 9.90
N MET A 134 -3.33 -2.31 10.73
CA MET A 134 -3.30 -1.74 12.09
C MET A 134 -2.24 -2.38 12.98
N ASN A 135 -1.80 -3.61 12.69
CA ASN A 135 -0.65 -4.24 13.36
C ASN A 135 0.70 -3.59 13.00
N SER A 136 0.73 -2.70 12.03
CA SER A 136 1.87 -1.93 11.52
C SER A 136 2.96 -2.76 10.83
N HIS A 137 3.23 -3.99 11.24
CA HIS A 137 4.33 -4.81 10.69
C HIS A 137 3.96 -5.61 9.45
N GLU A 138 2.69 -5.68 9.08
CA GLU A 138 2.19 -6.49 7.98
C GLU A 138 1.89 -5.65 6.74
N LEU A 139 2.33 -6.13 5.59
CA LEU A 139 1.86 -5.73 4.28
C LEU A 139 0.92 -6.83 3.77
N CYS A 140 -0.36 -6.53 3.68
CA CYS A 140 -1.40 -7.46 3.26
C CYS A 140 -1.93 -7.13 1.87
N TYR A 141 -2.72 -8.04 1.32
CA TYR A 141 -3.48 -7.79 0.10
C TYR A 141 -4.92 -8.27 0.22
N ALA A 142 -5.76 -7.67 -0.58
CA ALA A 142 -7.13 -8.07 -0.82
C ALA A 142 -7.37 -8.18 -2.33
N THR A 143 -8.34 -9.01 -2.76
CA THR A 143 -8.63 -9.26 -4.16
C THR A 143 -10.06 -8.95 -4.52
N SER A 144 -10.28 -8.52 -5.77
CA SER A 144 -11.61 -8.29 -6.34
C SER A 144 -11.59 -8.48 -7.86
N ASP A 145 -12.76 -8.66 -8.45
CA ASP A 145 -13.00 -8.56 -9.90
C ASP A 145 -13.34 -7.13 -10.35
N SER A 146 -13.35 -6.19 -9.40
CA SER A 146 -13.64 -4.77 -9.64
C SER A 146 -12.61 -3.87 -8.95
N PRO A 147 -12.12 -2.79 -9.61
CA PRO A 147 -11.16 -1.88 -8.99
C PRO A 147 -11.75 -1.02 -7.86
N VAL A 148 -13.07 -0.92 -7.76
CA VAL A 148 -13.76 0.06 -6.90
C VAL A 148 -14.61 -0.55 -5.79
N LYS A 149 -14.71 -1.88 -5.69
CA LYS A 149 -15.59 -2.53 -4.70
C LYS A 149 -15.32 -4.01 -4.54
N GLY A 150 -15.87 -4.60 -3.47
CA GLY A 150 -15.99 -6.06 -3.32
C GLY A 150 -14.69 -6.77 -2.95
N PHE A 151 -13.69 -6.04 -2.47
CA PHE A 151 -12.43 -6.64 -2.07
C PHE A 151 -12.58 -7.62 -0.90
N GLN A 152 -11.96 -8.77 -1.06
CA GLN A 152 -11.90 -9.84 -0.06
C GLN A 152 -10.46 -10.01 0.40
N TYR A 153 -10.25 -10.25 1.69
CA TYR A 153 -8.92 -10.48 2.26
C TYR A 153 -8.22 -11.66 1.57
N GLY A 154 -7.02 -11.43 1.07
CA GLY A 154 -6.23 -12.41 0.35
C GLY A 154 -5.12 -13.04 1.18
N GLY A 155 -4.54 -12.29 2.12
CA GLY A 155 -3.43 -12.76 2.96
C GLY A 155 -2.33 -11.74 3.20
N ILE A 156 -1.25 -12.21 3.80
CA ILE A 156 -0.04 -11.44 4.10
C ILE A 156 0.97 -11.63 2.96
N LEU A 157 1.54 -10.54 2.45
CA LEU A 157 2.63 -10.57 1.47
C LEU A 157 3.99 -10.70 2.17
N VAL A 158 4.20 -9.88 3.19
CA VAL A 158 5.40 -9.86 4.02
C VAL A 158 5.06 -9.27 5.39
N SER A 159 5.74 -9.74 6.41
CA SER A 159 5.62 -9.20 7.76
C SER A 159 7.00 -8.89 8.33
N ASN A 160 7.20 -7.65 8.79
CA ASN A 160 8.46 -7.27 9.43
C ASN A 160 8.75 -8.18 10.63
N GLY A 161 9.92 -8.82 10.62
CA GLY A 161 10.32 -9.81 11.61
C GLY A 161 9.80 -11.21 11.35
N ASP A 162 9.26 -11.49 10.15
CA ASP A 162 8.73 -12.79 9.72
C ASP A 162 7.56 -13.33 10.57
N VAL A 163 6.84 -12.42 11.24
CA VAL A 163 5.69 -12.80 12.06
C VAL A 163 4.64 -13.52 11.21
N GLY A 164 4.20 -14.69 11.68
CA GLY A 164 3.27 -15.57 10.98
C GLY A 164 3.94 -16.72 10.23
N LEU A 165 5.26 -16.69 10.03
CA LEU A 165 6.01 -17.81 9.45
C LEU A 165 6.39 -18.87 10.53
N GLU A 166 6.83 -20.03 10.06
CA GLU A 166 7.25 -21.13 10.92
C GLU A 166 8.31 -20.69 11.94
N GLY A 167 8.06 -20.97 13.21
CA GLY A 167 8.92 -20.56 14.33
C GLY A 167 8.77 -19.11 14.78
N VAL A 168 7.88 -18.31 14.15
CA VAL A 168 7.64 -16.90 14.51
C VAL A 168 6.12 -16.62 14.67
N PRO A 169 5.48 -17.20 15.70
CA PRO A 169 4.03 -17.14 15.85
C PRO A 169 3.49 -15.73 16.21
N ASP A 170 4.31 -14.86 16.76
CA ASP A 170 3.93 -13.52 17.21
C ASP A 170 5.12 -12.54 17.24
N VAL A 171 4.84 -11.27 17.54
CA VAL A 171 5.85 -10.19 17.60
C VAL A 171 6.94 -10.39 18.65
N LYS A 172 6.72 -11.24 19.69
CA LYS A 172 7.75 -11.51 20.70
C LYS A 172 8.85 -12.43 20.16
N HIS A 173 8.53 -13.20 19.12
CA HIS A 173 9.45 -14.12 18.44
C HIS A 173 10.03 -13.50 17.16
N ALA A 174 9.69 -12.25 16.84
CA ALA A 174 10.11 -11.59 15.62
C ALA A 174 11.64 -11.58 15.45
N ARG A 175 12.11 -11.92 14.26
CA ARG A 175 13.54 -12.01 13.91
C ARG A 175 14.22 -10.64 13.81
N CYS A 176 13.45 -9.58 13.66
CA CYS A 176 13.96 -8.20 13.65
C CYS A 176 12.88 -7.22 14.15
N ASN A 177 13.14 -5.92 14.08
CA ASN A 177 12.20 -4.90 14.51
C ASN A 177 10.92 -4.92 13.67
N THR A 178 9.77 -4.97 14.33
CA THR A 178 8.43 -5.11 13.73
C THR A 178 7.76 -3.77 13.40
N GLY A 179 8.50 -2.71 13.16
CA GLY A 179 7.91 -1.42 12.80
C GLY A 179 7.09 -1.47 11.51
N ASN A 180 6.44 -0.35 11.18
CA ASN A 180 5.57 -0.26 10.02
C ASN A 180 6.27 -0.63 8.70
N THR A 181 5.47 -1.03 7.73
CA THR A 181 5.90 -1.35 6.36
C THR A 181 4.98 -0.69 5.35
N HIS A 182 5.49 -0.42 4.17
CA HIS A 182 4.77 0.11 3.03
C HIS A 182 5.38 -0.50 1.77
N GLY A 183 4.58 -0.88 0.81
CA GLY A 183 5.14 -1.53 -0.37
C GLY A 183 4.12 -1.84 -1.46
N SER A 184 4.55 -2.64 -2.40
CA SER A 184 3.74 -3.08 -3.53
C SER A 184 4.30 -4.37 -4.14
N ILE A 185 3.61 -4.90 -5.15
CA ILE A 185 4.00 -6.10 -5.90
C ILE A 185 4.24 -5.72 -7.36
N ILE A 186 5.15 -6.43 -8.00
CA ILE A 186 5.36 -6.37 -9.45
C ILE A 186 5.52 -7.78 -10.02
N GLU A 187 5.03 -7.98 -11.20
CA GLU A 187 5.42 -9.13 -12.05
C GLU A 187 6.59 -8.73 -12.95
N LEU A 188 7.63 -9.53 -12.98
CA LEU A 188 8.79 -9.30 -13.81
C LEU A 188 9.29 -10.64 -14.37
N ASN A 189 9.23 -10.80 -15.70
CA ASN A 189 9.67 -12.02 -16.41
C ASN A 189 9.01 -13.31 -15.90
N GLY A 190 7.72 -13.27 -15.58
CA GLY A 190 6.95 -14.41 -15.09
C GLY A 190 7.17 -14.75 -13.62
N LYS A 191 7.89 -13.92 -12.90
CA LYS A 191 8.08 -14.00 -11.45
C LYS A 191 7.44 -12.81 -10.77
N TYR A 192 7.03 -13.00 -9.54
CA TYR A 192 6.45 -11.93 -8.71
C TYR A 192 7.43 -11.51 -7.62
N PHE A 193 7.48 -10.21 -7.36
CA PHE A 193 8.32 -9.62 -6.33
C PHE A 193 7.51 -8.69 -5.48
N VAL A 194 7.68 -8.78 -4.16
CA VAL A 194 7.19 -7.79 -3.21
C VAL A 194 8.31 -6.80 -2.89
N PHE A 195 8.03 -5.50 -3.09
CA PHE A 195 8.89 -4.41 -2.65
C PHE A 195 8.28 -3.80 -1.40
N TYR A 196 9.08 -3.60 -0.38
CA TYR A 196 8.62 -3.09 0.91
C TYR A 196 9.75 -2.36 1.64
N HIS A 197 9.49 -1.82 2.80
CA HIS A 197 10.56 -1.30 3.66
C HIS A 197 10.50 -1.92 5.04
N ARG A 198 11.65 -1.99 5.69
CA ARG A 198 11.78 -2.34 7.10
C ARG A 198 12.55 -1.27 7.86
N HIS A 199 12.37 -1.23 9.17
CA HIS A 199 13.18 -0.39 10.03
C HIS A 199 14.60 -0.92 10.14
N SER A 200 15.59 -0.05 9.92
CA SER A 200 17.00 -0.31 10.21
C SER A 200 17.43 0.40 11.49
N ASN A 201 18.52 -0.04 12.09
CA ASN A 201 19.06 0.56 13.32
C ASN A 201 18.06 0.66 14.49
N ARG A 202 17.02 -0.18 14.53
CA ARG A 202 15.94 -0.15 15.54
C ARG A 202 15.26 1.22 15.68
N LYS A 203 15.15 1.99 14.60
CA LYS A 203 14.54 3.33 14.58
C LYS A 203 13.45 3.40 13.53
N GLN A 204 12.28 3.87 13.94
CA GLN A 204 11.12 4.03 13.04
C GLN A 204 11.40 4.97 11.85
N SER A 205 12.23 5.98 12.03
CA SER A 205 12.61 6.92 10.98
C SER A 205 13.74 6.42 10.08
N SER A 206 14.42 5.32 10.43
CA SER A 206 15.48 4.72 9.63
C SER A 206 14.88 3.53 8.86
N ARG A 207 14.57 3.74 7.60
CA ARG A 207 13.88 2.74 6.75
C ARG A 207 14.78 2.36 5.58
N GLN A 208 14.78 1.08 5.27
CA GLN A 208 15.54 0.52 4.15
C GLN A 208 14.60 -0.20 3.20
N ALA A 209 14.72 0.08 1.91
CA ALA A 209 14.01 -0.66 0.87
C ALA A 209 14.48 -2.11 0.82
N MET A 210 13.54 -3.01 0.67
CA MET A 210 13.70 -4.46 0.58
C MET A 210 12.92 -4.97 -0.63
N ALA A 211 13.35 -6.11 -1.16
CA ALA A 211 12.64 -6.83 -2.21
C ALA A 211 12.83 -8.34 -2.02
N GLU A 212 11.74 -9.08 -2.18
CA GLU A 212 11.76 -10.55 -2.13
C GLU A 212 11.01 -11.13 -3.32
N GLU A 213 11.51 -12.22 -3.88
CA GLU A 213 10.69 -13.04 -4.78
C GLU A 213 9.56 -13.65 -3.96
N ILE A 214 8.31 -13.53 -4.42
CA ILE A 214 7.14 -14.02 -3.71
C ILE A 214 6.43 -15.10 -4.53
N ARG A 215 6.10 -16.23 -3.89
CA ARG A 215 5.36 -17.31 -4.53
C ARG A 215 3.94 -16.86 -4.83
N PHE A 216 3.54 -17.06 -6.10
CA PHE A 216 2.18 -16.85 -6.59
C PHE A 216 1.67 -18.14 -7.21
N GLU A 217 0.53 -18.63 -6.76
CA GLU A 217 -0.06 -19.89 -7.20
C GLU A 217 -1.58 -19.83 -7.07
N ASP A 218 -2.30 -20.23 -8.10
CA ASP A 218 -3.76 -20.23 -8.14
C ASP A 218 -4.41 -18.89 -7.74
N GLY A 219 -3.82 -17.77 -8.18
CA GLY A 219 -4.31 -16.43 -7.86
C GLY A 219 -4.00 -15.93 -6.45
N LYS A 220 -3.17 -16.64 -5.69
CA LYS A 220 -2.82 -16.30 -4.31
C LYS A 220 -1.33 -16.06 -4.15
N PHE A 221 -0.99 -15.04 -3.38
CA PHE A 221 0.35 -14.83 -2.87
C PHE A 221 0.54 -15.53 -1.53
N TYR A 222 1.73 -16.07 -1.30
CA TYR A 222 2.13 -16.68 -0.04
C TYR A 222 3.18 -15.80 0.61
N GLN A 223 3.06 -15.58 1.92
CA GLN A 223 3.95 -14.71 2.67
C GLN A 223 5.43 -15.02 2.38
N ALA A 224 6.17 -14.00 1.95
CA ALA A 224 7.60 -14.10 1.73
C ALA A 224 8.38 -14.02 3.05
N GLU A 225 9.46 -14.79 3.17
CA GLU A 225 10.45 -14.63 4.24
C GLU A 225 11.32 -13.41 3.93
N MET A 226 11.59 -12.60 4.95
CA MET A 226 12.47 -11.44 4.83
C MET A 226 13.94 -11.90 4.74
N THR A 227 14.59 -11.52 3.65
CA THR A 227 16.00 -11.82 3.45
C THR A 227 16.82 -10.56 3.20
N SER A 228 18.12 -10.68 3.04
CA SER A 228 18.98 -9.63 2.49
C SER A 228 19.44 -9.95 1.07
N CYS A 229 18.79 -10.91 0.42
CA CYS A 229 19.16 -11.33 -0.94
C CYS A 229 18.67 -10.34 -2.00
N GLY A 230 17.57 -9.62 -1.74
CA GLY A 230 16.95 -8.71 -2.72
C GLY A 230 16.62 -9.45 -4.02
N LEU A 231 16.96 -8.86 -5.15
CA LEU A 231 16.71 -9.43 -6.48
C LEU A 231 17.85 -10.34 -6.99
N ASN A 232 18.82 -10.69 -6.16
CA ASN A 232 20.03 -11.40 -6.58
C ASN A 232 19.86 -12.94 -6.64
N GLY A 233 18.69 -13.46 -6.27
CA GLY A 233 18.42 -14.91 -6.26
C GLY A 233 19.18 -15.68 -5.19
N GLY A 234 19.83 -15.02 -4.24
CA GLY A 234 20.60 -15.60 -3.14
C GLY A 234 21.43 -14.55 -2.39
N PRO A 235 22.11 -14.95 -1.31
CA PRO A 235 22.98 -14.05 -0.57
C PRO A 235 24.10 -13.51 -1.48
N LEU A 236 24.42 -12.23 -1.31
CA LEU A 236 25.58 -11.64 -1.99
C LEU A 236 26.86 -12.28 -1.49
N GLU A 237 27.80 -12.59 -2.40
CA GLU A 237 29.12 -13.02 -2.01
C GLU A 237 29.84 -11.91 -1.20
N GLY A 238 30.58 -12.28 -0.17
CA GLY A 238 31.26 -11.30 0.71
C GLY A 238 32.39 -10.51 0.07
N LYS A 239 32.62 -10.70 -1.24
CA LYS A 239 33.64 -10.02 -2.04
C LYS A 239 33.07 -9.67 -3.42
N GLY A 240 33.37 -8.47 -3.89
CA GLY A 240 32.94 -8.00 -5.21
C GLY A 240 32.40 -6.59 -5.16
N SER A 241 32.09 -6.04 -6.36
CA SER A 241 31.39 -4.77 -6.51
C SER A 241 29.95 -5.07 -6.94
N TYR A 242 29.00 -4.54 -6.21
CA TYR A 242 27.57 -4.70 -6.50
C TYR A 242 27.03 -3.31 -6.91
N PRO A 243 26.52 -3.16 -8.15
CA PRO A 243 25.87 -1.91 -8.55
C PRO A 243 24.65 -1.65 -7.67
N SER A 244 24.50 -0.41 -7.24
CA SER A 244 23.35 0.07 -6.47
C SER A 244 22.17 0.39 -7.37
#